data_b49175617031703aef3bfb7f2bf3b799
#
_entry.id   b49175617031703aef3bfb7f2bf3b799
#
_cell.length_a   1.000
_cell.length_b   1.000
_cell.length_c   1.000
_cell.angle_alpha   90.00
_cell.angle_beta   90.00
_cell.angle_gamma   90.00
#
_symmetry.space_group_name_H-M   'P 1'
#
loop_
_entity.id
_entity.type
_entity.pdbx_description
1 polymer ?
#
loop_
_entity_poly.entity_id
_entity_poly.type
_entity_poly.pdbx_seq_one_letter_code
_entity_poly.pdbx_strand_id
1 'polypeptide(L)'
;MKTTIRICLAALFAVPFLAAEEPAGGDAGTLDKDNAEAAFKKKPYSPYADRNFPTRPFFGDTHLHTSFSMDAGAFGARLGPRDAYRFAKGEEVTASSGQLAKLSRPLDFLVVADHSDNMGFFPDLLAGKLELLADPLGAGGTI
;
A
#
# COMPACT_ATOMS: atom_id res chain seq x y z
N MET A 1 1.36 70.04 -37.46
CA MET A 1 1.18 68.92 -36.49
C MET A 1 1.00 67.70 -37.32
N LYS A 2 2.02 66.81 -37.33
CA LYS A 2 1.99 65.53 -38.07
C LYS A 2 1.91 64.41 -37.03
N THR A 3 0.76 63.75 -36.95
CA THR A 3 0.49 62.66 -36.02
C THR A 3 0.95 61.34 -36.68
N THR A 4 1.99 60.73 -36.13
CA THR A 4 2.52 59.47 -36.62
C THR A 4 1.81 58.30 -35.84
N ILE A 5 0.98 57.58 -36.54
CA ILE A 5 0.33 56.36 -36.00
C ILE A 5 1.35 55.22 -36.09
N ARG A 6 1.77 54.68 -34.92
CA ARG A 6 2.58 53.46 -34.83
C ARG A 6 1.63 52.26 -34.76
N ILE A 7 1.63 51.50 -35.82
CA ILE A 7 0.93 50.20 -35.86
C ILE A 7 1.83 49.15 -35.17
N CYS A 8 1.43 48.70 -34.00
CA CYS A 8 2.06 47.53 -33.35
C CYS A 8 1.55 46.26 -34.02
N LEU A 9 2.44 45.62 -34.78
CA LEU A 9 2.19 44.32 -35.35
C LEU A 9 2.36 43.27 -34.26
N ALA A 10 1.27 42.72 -33.71
CA ALA A 10 1.30 41.61 -32.79
C ALA A 10 1.50 40.35 -33.58
N ALA A 11 2.69 39.77 -33.52
CA ALA A 11 2.98 38.47 -34.05
C ALA A 11 2.34 37.39 -33.15
N LEU A 12 1.24 36.79 -33.60
CA LEU A 12 0.69 35.61 -33.00
C LEU A 12 1.65 34.42 -33.25
N PHE A 13 2.39 34.02 -32.24
CA PHE A 13 3.07 32.74 -32.24
C PHE A 13 2.03 31.63 -32.09
N ALA A 14 1.63 30.98 -33.18
CA ALA A 14 0.93 29.72 -33.14
C ALA A 14 1.91 28.64 -32.63
N VAL A 15 1.81 28.31 -31.35
CA VAL A 15 2.48 27.15 -30.81
C VAL A 15 1.73 25.92 -31.36
N PRO A 16 2.38 25.02 -32.12
CA PRO A 16 1.72 23.77 -32.47
C PRO A 16 1.46 23.00 -31.18
N PHE A 17 0.19 22.81 -30.90
CA PHE A 17 -0.24 21.87 -29.86
C PHE A 17 0.14 20.47 -30.36
N LEU A 18 1.31 19.96 -29.96
CA LEU A 18 1.57 18.54 -30.08
C LEU A 18 0.55 17.85 -29.20
N ALA A 19 -0.48 17.30 -29.83
CA ALA A 19 -1.30 16.30 -29.17
C ALA A 19 -0.34 15.17 -28.78
N ALA A 20 -0.06 15.05 -27.49
CA ALA A 20 0.56 13.84 -26.98
C ALA A 20 -0.43 12.72 -27.33
N GLU A 21 -0.03 11.83 -28.24
CA GLU A 21 -0.72 10.55 -28.38
C GLU A 21 -0.71 9.93 -26.97
N GLU A 22 -1.87 9.85 -26.39
CA GLU A 22 -2.03 9.02 -25.20
C GLU A 22 -1.49 7.63 -25.57
N PRO A 23 -0.55 7.07 -24.79
CA PRO A 23 -0.17 5.69 -25.02
C PRO A 23 -1.47 4.90 -24.99
N ALA A 24 -1.73 4.13 -26.05
CA ALA A 24 -2.90 3.27 -26.12
C ALA A 24 -2.93 2.43 -24.85
N GLY A 25 -3.58 2.98 -23.84
CA GLY A 25 -3.80 2.35 -22.56
C GLY A 25 -4.75 1.21 -22.82
N GLY A 26 -4.18 0.06 -23.14
CA GLY A 26 -4.92 -1.17 -23.03
C GLY A 26 -5.47 -1.19 -21.61
N ASP A 27 -6.76 -1.41 -21.45
CA ASP A 27 -7.39 -1.62 -20.17
C ASP A 27 -6.51 -2.61 -19.39
N ALA A 28 -6.04 -2.21 -18.20
CA ALA A 28 -5.09 -2.99 -17.38
C ALA A 28 -5.62 -4.39 -17.01
N GLY A 29 -6.80 -4.76 -17.44
CA GLY A 29 -7.40 -6.08 -17.30
C GLY A 29 -7.60 -6.85 -18.59
N THR A 30 -7.33 -6.25 -19.76
CA THR A 30 -7.60 -6.89 -21.04
C THR A 30 -6.29 -7.28 -21.72
N LEU A 31 -6.04 -8.59 -21.81
CA LEU A 31 -4.98 -9.13 -22.65
C LEU A 31 -5.34 -8.91 -24.12
N ASP A 32 -4.51 -8.18 -24.87
CA ASP A 32 -4.65 -8.13 -26.31
C ASP A 32 -4.43 -9.55 -26.91
N LYS A 33 -4.94 -9.75 -28.11
CA LYS A 33 -4.93 -11.07 -28.73
C LYS A 33 -3.52 -11.66 -28.91
N ASP A 34 -2.54 -10.80 -29.24
CA ASP A 34 -1.18 -11.25 -29.51
C ASP A 34 -0.46 -11.63 -28.22
N ASN A 35 -0.67 -10.87 -27.16
CA ASN A 35 -0.16 -11.17 -25.82
C ASN A 35 -0.84 -12.40 -25.22
N ALA A 36 -2.15 -12.56 -25.45
CA ALA A 36 -2.87 -13.76 -25.03
C ALA A 36 -2.34 -15.01 -25.78
N GLU A 37 -2.15 -14.93 -27.08
CA GLU A 37 -1.57 -16.03 -27.87
C GLU A 37 -0.13 -16.34 -27.45
N ALA A 38 0.67 -15.33 -27.13
CA ALA A 38 2.03 -15.54 -26.64
C ALA A 38 2.05 -16.17 -25.25
N ALA A 39 1.18 -15.73 -24.34
CA ALA A 39 1.08 -16.25 -22.97
C ALA A 39 0.56 -17.70 -22.95
N PHE A 40 -0.34 -18.06 -23.84
CA PHE A 40 -0.98 -19.37 -23.85
C PHE A 40 -0.46 -20.33 -24.92
N LYS A 41 0.56 -19.95 -25.66
CA LYS A 41 1.01 -20.56 -26.93
C LYS A 41 1.52 -21.99 -26.84
N LYS A 42 1.73 -22.59 -25.67
CA LYS A 42 2.39 -23.89 -25.61
C LYS A 42 1.78 -24.96 -24.74
N LYS A 43 0.80 -24.63 -23.92
CA LYS A 43 0.09 -25.65 -23.14
C LYS A 43 -1.36 -25.25 -22.98
N PRO A 44 -2.31 -26.12 -23.27
CA PRO A 44 -3.69 -25.82 -22.92
C PRO A 44 -3.73 -25.53 -21.43
N TYR A 45 -4.27 -24.37 -21.04
CA TYR A 45 -4.42 -24.01 -19.64
C TYR A 45 -5.32 -25.06 -18.99
N SER A 46 -4.69 -25.86 -18.18
CA SER A 46 -5.39 -26.72 -17.24
C SER A 46 -4.86 -26.42 -15.87
N PRO A 47 -5.71 -26.02 -14.92
CA PRO A 47 -5.28 -25.84 -13.53
C PRO A 47 -4.73 -27.13 -12.93
N TYR A 48 -4.76 -28.21 -13.72
CA TYR A 48 -4.35 -29.56 -13.33
C TYR A 48 -3.24 -30.14 -14.18
N ALA A 49 -2.80 -29.46 -15.25
CA ALA A 49 -1.66 -29.91 -16.04
C ALA A 49 -0.34 -29.59 -15.35
N ASP A 50 0.61 -30.53 -15.35
CA ASP A 50 1.95 -30.36 -14.74
C ASP A 50 1.91 -29.93 -13.26
N ARG A 51 1.10 -30.56 -12.45
CA ARG A 51 0.87 -30.15 -11.07
C ARG A 51 2.10 -30.28 -10.20
N ASN A 52 2.57 -29.12 -9.74
CA ASN A 52 3.30 -28.97 -8.48
C ASN A 52 2.52 -28.11 -7.48
N PHE A 53 1.19 -28.05 -7.63
CA PHE A 53 0.38 -27.30 -6.68
C PHE A 53 0.16 -28.10 -5.41
N PRO A 54 0.20 -27.43 -4.25
CA PRO A 54 -0.22 -28.06 -3.01
C PRO A 54 -1.66 -28.58 -3.13
N THR A 55 -1.90 -29.79 -2.67
CA THR A 55 -3.24 -30.42 -2.71
C THR A 55 -4.07 -30.08 -1.47
N ARG A 56 -3.56 -29.23 -0.57
CA ARG A 56 -4.23 -28.79 0.64
C ARG A 56 -4.51 -27.28 0.60
N PRO A 57 -5.57 -26.78 1.25
CA PRO A 57 -5.77 -25.37 1.45
C PRO A 57 -4.71 -24.78 2.40
N PHE A 58 -4.35 -23.53 2.18
CA PHE A 58 -3.57 -22.73 3.09
C PHE A 58 -4.46 -21.70 3.78
N PHE A 59 -4.22 -21.49 5.07
CA PHE A 59 -4.94 -20.52 5.88
C PHE A 59 -3.99 -19.47 6.39
N GLY A 60 -4.34 -18.20 6.16
CA GLY A 60 -3.51 -17.07 6.58
C GLY A 60 -4.26 -15.77 6.44
N ASP A 61 -3.55 -14.68 6.67
CA ASP A 61 -4.06 -13.33 6.54
C ASP A 61 -3.12 -12.52 5.63
N THR A 62 -3.69 -11.74 4.72
CA THR A 62 -2.96 -10.84 3.82
C THR A 62 -3.17 -9.38 4.13
N HIS A 63 -3.90 -9.05 5.20
CA HIS A 63 -4.28 -7.66 5.49
C HIS A 63 -4.30 -7.40 7.00
N LEU A 64 -3.20 -7.69 7.68
CA LEU A 64 -3.07 -7.42 9.11
C LEU A 64 -2.37 -6.07 9.32
N HIS A 65 -2.98 -5.21 10.14
CA HIS A 65 -2.38 -3.95 10.59
C HIS A 65 -1.86 -4.09 12.02
N THR A 66 -0.66 -3.56 12.27
CA THR A 66 -0.01 -3.57 13.58
C THR A 66 -0.08 -2.20 14.25
N SER A 67 0.54 -2.05 15.42
CA SER A 67 0.66 -0.73 16.07
C SER A 67 1.40 0.31 15.23
N PHE A 68 2.12 -0.11 14.18
CA PHE A 68 2.81 0.80 13.27
C PHE A 68 1.88 1.45 12.27
N SER A 69 0.76 0.82 11.98
CA SER A 69 -0.29 1.41 11.13
C SER A 69 -1.01 2.52 11.87
N MET A 70 -1.23 3.64 11.21
CA MET A 70 -1.88 4.79 11.82
C MET A 70 -3.26 4.45 12.40
N ASP A 71 -4.07 3.73 11.65
CA ASP A 71 -5.43 3.31 12.05
C ASP A 71 -5.41 2.34 13.24
N ALA A 72 -4.66 1.24 13.13
CA ALA A 72 -4.59 0.26 14.21
C ALA A 72 -3.99 0.84 15.48
N GLY A 73 -2.94 1.66 15.36
CA GLY A 73 -2.34 2.37 16.48
C GLY A 73 -3.30 3.33 17.17
N ALA A 74 -4.10 4.08 16.40
CA ALA A 74 -5.14 4.98 16.89
C ALA A 74 -6.24 4.21 17.66
N PHE A 75 -6.64 3.05 17.15
CA PHE A 75 -7.65 2.19 17.79
C PHE A 75 -7.08 1.29 18.90
N GLY A 76 -5.86 1.50 19.31
CA GLY A 76 -5.33 0.85 20.52
C GLY A 76 -4.49 -0.38 20.30
N ALA A 77 -4.12 -0.73 19.06
CA ALA A 77 -3.13 -1.76 18.82
C ALA A 77 -1.76 -1.34 19.39
N ARG A 78 -1.13 -2.24 20.13
CA ARG A 78 0.16 -1.99 20.78
C ARG A 78 1.25 -2.99 20.37
N LEU A 79 0.86 -4.03 19.65
CA LEU A 79 1.75 -5.07 19.15
C LEU A 79 2.31 -4.65 17.78
N GLY A 80 3.61 -4.75 17.63
CA GLY A 80 4.30 -4.43 16.38
C GLY A 80 4.39 -5.62 15.42
N PRO A 81 5.02 -5.43 14.26
CA PRO A 81 5.14 -6.49 13.24
C PRO A 81 5.82 -7.76 13.74
N ARG A 82 6.79 -7.63 14.63
CA ARG A 82 7.49 -8.79 15.21
C ARG A 82 6.52 -9.68 16.01
N ASP A 83 5.66 -9.06 16.83
CA ASP A 83 4.68 -9.79 17.63
C ASP A 83 3.59 -10.40 16.75
N ALA A 84 3.20 -9.71 15.68
CA ALA A 84 2.27 -10.26 14.69
C ALA A 84 2.80 -11.57 14.08
N TYR A 85 4.08 -11.59 13.67
CA TYR A 85 4.69 -12.82 13.13
C TYR A 85 4.90 -13.89 14.18
N ARG A 86 5.20 -13.55 15.43
CA ARG A 86 5.26 -14.51 16.53
C ARG A 86 3.90 -15.17 16.76
N PHE A 87 2.85 -14.34 16.83
CA PHE A 87 1.48 -14.82 16.98
C PHE A 87 1.07 -15.74 15.81
N ALA A 88 1.36 -15.32 14.57
CA ALA A 88 1.07 -16.12 13.38
C ALA A 88 1.77 -17.49 13.39
N LYS A 89 2.97 -17.57 13.97
CA LYS A 89 3.71 -18.82 14.16
C LYS A 89 3.15 -19.69 15.31
N GLY A 90 2.12 -19.23 15.99
CA GLY A 90 1.53 -19.94 17.12
C GLY A 90 2.28 -19.75 18.44
N GLU A 91 3.14 -18.73 18.53
CA GLU A 91 3.71 -18.33 19.82
C GLU A 91 2.67 -17.57 20.65
N GLU A 92 2.81 -17.65 21.96
CA GLU A 92 1.97 -16.85 22.86
C GLU A 92 2.46 -15.40 22.88
N VAL A 93 1.51 -14.47 22.80
CA VAL A 93 1.75 -13.03 22.92
C VAL A 93 0.78 -12.41 23.94
N THR A 94 1.18 -11.31 24.55
CA THR A 94 0.27 -10.52 25.37
C THR A 94 -0.48 -9.54 24.48
N ALA A 95 -1.78 -9.68 24.35
CA ALA A 95 -2.64 -8.78 23.56
C ALA A 95 -2.58 -7.34 24.09
N SER A 96 -2.97 -6.37 23.28
CA SER A 96 -3.03 -4.95 23.69
C SER A 96 -3.94 -4.69 24.89
N SER A 97 -4.90 -5.57 25.13
CA SER A 97 -5.80 -5.59 26.30
C SER A 97 -5.18 -6.25 27.55
N GLY A 98 -3.94 -6.74 27.48
CA GLY A 98 -3.23 -7.40 28.59
C GLY A 98 -3.48 -8.90 28.72
N GLN A 99 -4.32 -9.49 27.89
CA GLN A 99 -4.62 -10.94 27.94
C GLN A 99 -3.57 -11.73 27.16
N LEU A 100 -3.29 -12.94 27.60
CA LEU A 100 -2.48 -13.88 26.83
C LEU A 100 -3.30 -14.45 25.67
N ALA A 101 -2.72 -14.43 24.51
CA ALA A 101 -3.34 -14.92 23.28
C ALA A 101 -2.39 -15.82 22.50
N LYS A 102 -2.94 -16.93 21.98
CA LYS A 102 -2.20 -17.89 21.18
C LYS A 102 -3.13 -18.53 20.17
N LEU A 103 -2.66 -18.70 18.94
CA LEU A 103 -3.40 -19.49 17.97
C LEU A 103 -3.32 -20.99 18.31
N SER A 104 -4.43 -21.70 18.16
CA SER A 104 -4.48 -23.16 18.30
C SER A 104 -3.68 -23.87 17.21
N ARG A 105 -3.50 -23.21 16.06
CA ARG A 105 -2.70 -23.65 14.92
C ARG A 105 -2.00 -22.47 14.30
N PRO A 106 -0.71 -22.58 13.95
CA PRO A 106 -0.02 -21.53 13.18
C PRO A 106 -0.71 -21.23 11.86
N LEU A 107 -0.63 -20.00 11.40
CA LEU A 107 -1.01 -19.62 10.05
C LEU A 107 0.01 -20.16 9.05
N ASP A 108 -0.46 -20.51 7.85
CA ASP A 108 0.41 -20.93 6.76
C ASP A 108 1.12 -19.72 6.12
N PHE A 109 0.50 -18.54 6.20
CA PHE A 109 1.10 -17.27 5.73
C PHE A 109 0.52 -16.07 6.51
N LEU A 110 1.28 -14.98 6.57
CA LEU A 110 0.85 -13.69 7.09
C LEU A 110 1.52 -12.57 6.29
N VAL A 111 0.73 -11.57 5.89
CA VAL A 111 1.21 -10.30 5.35
C VAL A 111 0.83 -9.18 6.30
N VAL A 112 1.82 -8.46 6.81
CA VAL A 112 1.59 -7.20 7.52
C VAL A 112 1.43 -6.10 6.49
N ALA A 113 0.29 -5.41 6.52
CA ALA A 113 -0.13 -4.41 5.55
C ALA A 113 -0.34 -3.04 6.21
N ASP A 114 0.58 -2.65 7.08
CA ASP A 114 0.53 -1.36 7.77
C ASP A 114 0.50 -0.20 6.76
N HIS A 115 -0.34 0.81 7.03
CA HIS A 115 -0.35 2.04 6.25
C HIS A 115 1.02 2.73 6.31
N SER A 116 1.48 3.21 5.15
CA SER A 116 2.74 3.97 5.05
C SER A 116 2.63 5.37 5.64
N ASP A 117 1.43 5.95 5.61
CA ASP A 117 1.18 7.30 6.13
C ASP A 117 1.32 7.31 7.64
N ASN A 118 2.23 8.14 8.15
CA ASN A 118 2.53 8.23 9.58
C ASN A 118 2.89 6.86 10.23
N MET A 119 3.52 5.99 9.47
CA MET A 119 3.96 4.68 9.97
C MET A 119 4.85 4.84 11.20
N GLY A 120 4.50 4.16 12.29
CA GLY A 120 5.25 4.20 13.54
C GLY A 120 4.92 5.39 14.44
N PHE A 121 4.00 6.29 14.03
CA PHE A 121 3.64 7.46 14.83
C PHE A 121 3.19 7.11 16.25
N PHE A 122 2.27 6.16 16.41
CA PHE A 122 1.75 5.80 17.73
C PHE A 122 2.76 5.12 18.65
N PRO A 123 3.58 4.14 18.20
CA PRO A 123 4.68 3.62 19.00
C PRO A 123 5.64 4.71 19.47
N ASP A 124 5.98 5.65 18.62
CA ASP A 124 6.89 6.73 18.92
C ASP A 124 6.29 7.77 19.89
N LEU A 125 5.03 8.12 19.70
CA LEU A 125 4.27 9.01 20.59
C LEU A 125 4.17 8.41 22.00
N LEU A 126 3.81 7.13 22.09
CA LEU A 126 3.68 6.44 23.37
C LEU A 126 5.04 6.19 24.07
N ALA A 127 6.10 6.07 23.29
CA ALA A 127 7.47 6.04 23.81
C ALA A 127 7.96 7.41 24.28
N GLY A 128 7.18 8.48 24.10
CA GLY A 128 7.52 9.83 24.53
C GLY A 128 8.69 10.43 23.78
N LYS A 129 8.81 10.18 22.49
CA LYS A 129 9.87 10.81 21.68
C LYS A 129 9.70 12.31 21.69
N LEU A 130 10.71 13.01 22.22
CA LEU A 130 10.71 14.46 22.44
C LEU A 130 10.45 15.24 21.15
N GLU A 131 10.90 14.74 20.01
CA GLU A 131 10.69 15.37 18.70
C GLU A 131 9.22 15.47 18.33
N LEU A 132 8.43 14.43 18.64
CA LEU A 132 6.98 14.43 18.43
C LEU A 132 6.24 15.29 19.46
N LEU A 133 6.73 15.33 20.70
CA LEU A 133 6.12 16.12 21.76
C LEU A 133 6.42 17.63 21.61
N ALA A 134 7.51 17.98 20.93
CA ALA A 134 7.87 19.36 20.64
C ALA A 134 7.12 19.95 19.46
N ASP A 135 6.52 19.11 18.61
CA ASP A 135 5.67 19.57 17.50
C ASP A 135 4.33 20.07 18.04
N PRO A 136 3.87 21.29 17.64
CA PRO A 136 2.58 21.83 18.08
C PRO A 136 1.38 20.93 17.77
N LEU A 137 1.48 20.09 16.73
CA LEU A 137 0.47 19.07 16.39
C LEU A 137 0.55 17.85 17.32
N GLY A 138 1.75 17.49 17.78
CA GLY A 138 1.96 16.37 18.72
C GLY A 138 1.60 16.73 20.17
N ALA A 139 1.77 17.97 20.56
CA ALA A 139 1.47 18.45 21.93
C ALA A 139 -0.04 18.64 22.19
N GLY A 140 -0.86 18.73 21.13
CA GLY A 140 -2.32 18.93 21.24
C GLY A 140 -3.14 17.64 21.38
N GLY A 141 -2.51 16.47 21.25
CA GLY A 141 -3.15 15.17 21.34
C GLY A 141 -3.20 14.64 22.76
N THR A 142 -3.97 15.25 23.65
CA THR A 142 -4.45 14.55 24.83
C THR A 142 -5.50 13.54 24.37
N ILE A 143 -5.11 12.27 24.31
CA ILE A 143 -6.01 11.13 24.13
C ILE A 143 -6.60 10.79 25.49
#